data_fb4388152228e49e6cb4ad8fec1d17a2
#
_entry.id   fb4388152228e49e6cb4ad8fec1d17a2
#
_cell.length_a   1.000
_cell.length_b   1.000
_cell.length_c   1.000
_cell.angle_alpha   90.00
_cell.angle_beta   90.00
_cell.angle_gamma   90.00
#
_symmetry.space_group_name_H-M   'P 1'
#
loop_
_entity.id
_entity.type
_entity.pdbx_description
1 polymer ?
#
loop_
_entity_poly.entity_id
_entity_poly.type
_entity_poly.pdbx_seq_one_letter_code
_entity_poly.pdbx_strand_id
1 'polypeptide(L)'
;MAELGDEIVKWFSDGTDDAKRLINLKWDIRKADEVVYLTNGKVPFVIMLSADDGTVHVTVDTGVETAVLELRNRLSVYRTLLIINRRVELVKFMLDGLNENVFARVDLERTVLTKDIMDEALNVLLSSLYYAIKALKLEEQFSTQVMERITMMIQDMQKEGKSRKEIETYLVTKAGIEEDEARKLIDQVLGASAGEQGTESMYR
;
A
#
# COMPACT_ATOMS: atom_id res chain seq x y z
N MET A 1 16.86 14.20 -10.75
CA MET A 1 16.06 13.03 -11.17
C MET A 1 15.22 13.45 -12.37
N ALA A 2 14.94 12.58 -13.31
CA ALA A 2 14.12 12.90 -14.48
C ALA A 2 12.64 12.82 -14.10
N GLU A 3 11.82 13.69 -14.69
CA GLU A 3 10.38 13.69 -14.45
C GLU A 3 9.74 12.40 -15.01
N LEU A 4 8.87 11.77 -14.21
CA LEU A 4 8.08 10.63 -14.68
C LEU A 4 7.15 11.11 -15.80
N GLY A 5 7.25 10.52 -16.98
CA GLY A 5 6.47 10.96 -18.14
C GLY A 5 4.96 10.88 -17.89
N ASP A 6 4.22 11.91 -18.34
CA ASP A 6 2.76 11.99 -18.18
C ASP A 6 2.03 10.78 -18.77
N GLU A 7 2.61 10.13 -19.80
CA GLU A 7 2.06 8.91 -20.38
C GLU A 7 2.02 7.75 -19.38
N ILE A 8 3.07 7.56 -18.57
CA ILE A 8 3.12 6.50 -17.54
C ILE A 8 2.06 6.76 -16.48
N VAL A 9 1.94 8.02 -16.03
CA VAL A 9 0.92 8.40 -15.04
C VAL A 9 -0.50 8.16 -15.57
N LYS A 10 -0.71 8.43 -16.88
CA LYS A 10 -2.00 8.22 -17.54
C LYS A 10 -2.44 6.75 -17.53
N TRP A 11 -1.52 5.78 -17.58
CA TRP A 11 -1.88 4.36 -17.51
C TRP A 11 -2.65 4.00 -16.24
N PHE A 12 -2.42 4.75 -15.15
CA PHE A 12 -3.06 4.54 -13.85
C PHE A 12 -4.34 5.36 -13.65
N SER A 13 -4.50 6.48 -14.39
CA SER A 13 -5.70 7.33 -14.28
C SER A 13 -6.89 6.80 -15.09
N ASP A 14 -6.63 6.11 -16.20
CA ASP A 14 -7.65 5.65 -17.15
C ASP A 14 -8.27 4.29 -16.76
N GLY A 15 -8.08 3.84 -15.52
CA GLY A 15 -8.53 2.55 -15.03
C GLY A 15 -10.00 2.51 -14.59
N THR A 16 -10.50 1.30 -14.31
CA THR A 16 -11.84 1.04 -13.77
C THR A 16 -11.76 0.21 -12.49
N ASP A 17 -12.80 0.30 -11.65
CA ASP A 17 -12.81 -0.39 -10.35
C ASP A 17 -12.95 -1.91 -10.44
N ASP A 18 -13.51 -2.41 -11.55
CA ASP A 18 -13.73 -3.82 -11.81
C ASP A 18 -12.66 -4.47 -12.69
N ALA A 19 -11.59 -3.72 -13.01
CA ALA A 19 -10.50 -4.22 -13.82
C ALA A 19 -9.84 -5.44 -13.19
N LYS A 20 -9.48 -6.42 -14.03
CA LYS A 20 -8.79 -7.65 -13.62
C LYS A 20 -7.27 -7.47 -13.55
N ARG A 21 -6.73 -6.53 -14.30
CA ARG A 21 -5.30 -6.22 -14.32
C ARG A 21 -5.00 -5.07 -13.39
N LEU A 22 -3.91 -5.15 -12.63
CA LEU A 22 -3.52 -4.12 -11.66
C LEU A 22 -3.35 -2.75 -12.31
N ILE A 23 -2.69 -2.68 -13.46
CA ILE A 23 -2.46 -1.44 -14.20
C ILE A 23 -3.75 -0.75 -14.68
N ASN A 24 -4.82 -1.51 -14.81
CA ASN A 24 -6.12 -1.02 -15.26
C ASN A 24 -7.09 -0.73 -14.11
N LEU A 25 -6.68 -0.92 -12.86
CA LEU A 25 -7.46 -0.45 -11.71
C LEU A 25 -7.50 1.08 -11.71
N LYS A 26 -8.57 1.64 -11.18
CA LYS A 26 -8.66 3.09 -10.97
C LYS A 26 -7.84 3.47 -9.75
N TRP A 27 -6.65 3.97 -9.96
CA TRP A 27 -5.77 4.42 -8.90
C TRP A 27 -6.07 5.85 -8.50
N ASP A 28 -6.00 6.12 -7.20
CA ASP A 28 -5.92 7.47 -6.67
C ASP A 28 -4.45 7.92 -6.76
N ILE A 29 -4.22 9.03 -7.47
CA ILE A 29 -2.88 9.49 -7.83
C ILE A 29 -2.57 10.78 -7.08
N ARG A 30 -1.50 10.78 -6.30
CA ARG A 30 -0.96 11.97 -5.64
C ARG A 30 0.48 12.20 -6.09
N LYS A 31 0.75 13.37 -6.61
CA LYS A 31 2.12 13.82 -6.92
C LYS A 31 2.67 14.60 -5.73
N ALA A 32 3.86 14.28 -5.29
CA ALA A 32 4.62 15.05 -4.30
C ALA A 32 6.08 15.07 -4.74
N ASP A 33 6.60 16.24 -5.02
CA ASP A 33 7.91 16.46 -5.64
C ASP A 33 8.08 15.62 -6.92
N GLU A 34 9.10 14.76 -6.97
CA GLU A 34 9.41 13.91 -8.12
C GLU A 34 8.82 12.49 -7.97
N VAL A 35 8.01 12.25 -6.94
CA VAL A 35 7.41 10.95 -6.64
C VAL A 35 5.90 11.00 -6.88
N VAL A 36 5.40 9.98 -7.56
CA VAL A 36 3.96 9.74 -7.75
C VAL A 36 3.53 8.61 -6.84
N TYR A 37 2.59 8.88 -5.97
CA TYR A 37 2.00 7.91 -5.04
C TYR A 37 0.71 7.39 -5.64
N LEU A 38 0.59 6.07 -5.70
CA LEU A 38 -0.58 5.35 -6.21
C LEU A 38 -1.21 4.59 -5.06
N THR A 39 -2.50 4.82 -4.84
CA THR A 39 -3.30 4.08 -3.86
C THR A 39 -4.55 3.52 -4.52
N ASN A 40 -4.97 2.32 -4.08
CA ASN A 40 -6.21 1.69 -4.50
C ASN A 40 -6.76 0.86 -3.34
N GLY A 41 -8.07 0.88 -3.10
CA GLY A 41 -8.69 0.15 -1.98
C GLY A 41 -8.49 -1.36 -2.01
N LYS A 42 -8.26 -1.95 -3.18
CA LYS A 42 -7.99 -3.39 -3.36
C LYS A 42 -6.53 -3.78 -3.16
N VAL A 43 -5.62 -2.79 -3.10
CA VAL A 43 -4.18 -3.01 -2.93
C VAL A 43 -3.77 -2.42 -1.59
N PRO A 44 -3.32 -3.26 -0.63
CA PRO A 44 -3.03 -2.79 0.74
C PRO A 44 -1.72 -2.01 0.87
N PHE A 45 -1.05 -1.75 -0.23
CA PHE A 45 0.21 -1.02 -0.27
C PHE A 45 0.08 0.30 -1.02
N VAL A 46 0.86 1.29 -0.61
CA VAL A 46 1.10 2.50 -1.39
C VAL A 46 2.25 2.21 -2.34
N ILE A 47 2.01 2.38 -3.64
CA ILE A 47 3.05 2.23 -4.65
C ILE A 47 3.60 3.60 -4.96
N MET A 48 4.92 3.74 -4.92
CA MET A 48 5.65 4.96 -5.26
C MET A 48 6.31 4.77 -6.61
N LEU A 49 6.06 5.71 -7.52
CA LEU A 49 6.75 5.77 -8.81
C LEU A 49 7.69 6.97 -8.81
N SER A 50 8.93 6.74 -9.20
CA SER A 50 9.91 7.78 -9.45
C SER A 50 10.72 7.44 -10.70
N ALA A 51 11.45 8.38 -11.25
CA ALA A 51 12.30 8.14 -12.42
C ALA A 51 13.65 8.84 -12.27
N ASP A 52 14.67 8.25 -12.86
CA ASP A 52 15.94 8.89 -13.18
C ASP A 52 16.18 8.91 -14.71
N ASP A 53 17.41 9.22 -15.15
CA ASP A 53 17.71 9.46 -16.57
C ASP A 53 17.42 8.28 -17.51
N GLY A 54 17.20 7.09 -17.03
CA GLY A 54 16.95 5.91 -17.88
C GLY A 54 16.04 4.87 -17.26
N THR A 55 15.66 5.05 -16.00
CA THR A 55 14.98 4.01 -15.21
C THR A 55 13.72 4.57 -14.56
N VAL A 56 12.67 3.79 -14.57
CA VAL A 56 11.47 3.99 -13.75
C VAL A 56 11.53 3.04 -12.57
N HIS A 57 11.39 3.59 -11.38
CA HIS A 57 11.41 2.87 -10.13
C HIS A 57 9.99 2.69 -9.61
N VAL A 58 9.60 1.44 -9.38
CA VAL A 58 8.35 1.06 -8.74
C VAL A 58 8.66 0.56 -7.35
N THR A 59 8.32 1.32 -6.33
CA THR A 59 8.75 1.07 -4.95
C THR A 59 7.56 0.96 -4.02
N VAL A 60 7.65 0.08 -3.04
CA VAL A 60 6.70 -0.05 -1.92
C VAL A 60 7.47 -0.01 -0.61
N ASP A 61 7.06 0.86 0.30
CA ASP A 61 7.48 0.82 1.70
C ASP A 61 6.69 -0.29 2.39
N THR A 62 7.40 -1.24 3.01
CA THR A 62 6.77 -2.36 3.71
C THR A 62 6.29 -1.98 5.11
N GLY A 63 6.67 -0.82 5.63
CA GLY A 63 6.41 -0.39 7.00
C GLY A 63 7.26 -1.13 8.04
N VAL A 64 8.21 -1.95 7.63
CA VAL A 64 9.11 -2.67 8.54
C VAL A 64 10.36 -1.84 8.81
N GLU A 65 10.52 -1.39 10.05
CA GLU A 65 11.73 -0.72 10.54
C GLU A 65 12.62 -1.72 11.26
N THR A 66 13.82 -1.97 10.75
CA THR A 66 14.71 -2.98 11.32
C THR A 66 15.66 -2.45 12.38
N ALA A 67 15.95 -1.15 12.40
CA ALA A 67 16.83 -0.54 13.38
C ALA A 67 16.33 -0.70 14.84
N VAL A 68 15.01 -0.76 15.04
CA VAL A 68 14.40 -0.93 16.38
C VAL A 68 14.39 -2.38 16.86
N LEU A 69 14.75 -3.34 16.00
CA LEU A 69 14.77 -4.75 16.34
C LEU A 69 16.04 -5.12 17.11
N GLU A 70 15.94 -6.08 18.02
CA GLU A 70 17.11 -6.72 18.60
C GLU A 70 18.02 -7.31 17.52
N LEU A 71 19.34 -7.26 17.73
CA LEU A 71 20.35 -7.64 16.73
C LEU A 71 20.07 -9.04 16.11
N ARG A 72 19.66 -10.01 16.93
CA ARG A 72 19.37 -11.38 16.44
C ARG A 72 18.20 -11.39 15.46
N ASN A 73 17.14 -10.67 15.78
CA ASN A 73 15.93 -10.57 14.95
C ASN A 73 16.23 -9.80 13.67
N ARG A 74 16.96 -8.69 13.78
CA ARG A 74 17.43 -7.88 12.64
C ARG A 74 18.27 -8.70 11.66
N LEU A 75 19.24 -9.47 12.12
CA LEU A 75 20.03 -10.37 11.29
C LEU A 75 19.18 -11.46 10.62
N SER A 76 18.16 -11.96 11.32
CA SER A 76 17.22 -12.93 10.73
C SER A 76 16.42 -12.31 9.59
N VAL A 77 15.94 -11.07 9.76
CA VAL A 77 15.25 -10.32 8.69
C VAL A 77 16.17 -10.15 7.48
N TYR A 78 17.39 -9.63 7.68
CA TYR A 78 18.32 -9.41 6.57
C TYR A 78 18.65 -10.70 5.80
N ARG A 79 18.91 -11.79 6.54
CA ARG A 79 19.15 -13.09 5.93
C ARG A 79 17.96 -13.54 5.09
N THR A 80 16.75 -13.37 5.60
CA THR A 80 15.52 -13.74 4.89
C THR A 80 15.36 -12.90 3.62
N LEU A 81 15.53 -11.59 3.69
CA LEU A 81 15.44 -10.68 2.53
C LEU A 81 16.49 -11.03 1.46
N LEU A 82 17.73 -11.33 1.85
CA LEU A 82 18.77 -11.76 0.91
C LEU A 82 18.43 -13.10 0.23
N ILE A 83 17.82 -14.04 0.96
CA ILE A 83 17.35 -15.30 0.36
C ILE A 83 16.21 -15.05 -0.61
N ILE A 84 15.28 -14.13 -0.28
CA ILE A 84 14.18 -13.74 -1.17
C ILE A 84 14.73 -13.08 -2.43
N ASN A 85 15.64 -12.12 -2.31
CA ASN A 85 16.28 -11.44 -3.44
C ASN A 85 16.96 -12.42 -4.43
N ARG A 86 17.44 -13.56 -3.93
CA ARG A 86 18.00 -14.60 -4.78
C ARG A 86 16.95 -15.40 -5.55
N ARG A 87 15.73 -15.51 -4.98
CA ARG A 87 14.65 -16.37 -5.51
C ARG A 87 13.67 -15.63 -6.40
N VAL A 88 13.52 -14.34 -6.16
CA VAL A 88 12.57 -13.51 -6.89
C VAL A 88 13.33 -12.70 -7.93
N GLU A 89 12.92 -12.86 -9.18
CA GLU A 89 13.45 -12.05 -10.27
C GLU A 89 12.77 -10.67 -10.26
N LEU A 90 13.47 -9.66 -10.77
CA LEU A 90 13.05 -8.26 -10.91
C LEU A 90 12.90 -7.47 -9.60
N VAL A 91 12.45 -8.07 -8.51
CA VAL A 91 12.21 -7.36 -7.23
C VAL A 91 13.46 -7.41 -6.36
N LYS A 92 13.80 -6.27 -5.79
CA LYS A 92 14.87 -6.11 -4.80
C LYS A 92 14.25 -5.64 -3.48
N PHE A 93 14.51 -6.37 -2.41
CA PHE A 93 14.29 -5.86 -1.06
C PHE A 93 15.55 -5.14 -0.62
N MET A 94 15.39 -3.93 -0.13
CA MET A 94 16.47 -3.03 0.26
C MET A 94 16.16 -2.33 1.57
N LEU A 95 17.20 -1.84 2.23
CA LEU A 95 17.08 -1.01 3.43
C LEU A 95 17.39 0.42 3.04
N ASP A 96 16.65 1.36 3.61
CA ASP A 96 16.89 2.78 3.42
C ASP A 96 16.65 3.58 4.70
N GLY A 97 17.36 4.70 4.80
CA GLY A 97 17.26 5.62 5.92
C GLY A 97 17.91 5.11 7.22
N LEU A 98 17.89 5.97 8.24
CA LEU A 98 18.48 5.70 9.56
C LEU A 98 17.70 4.63 10.35
N ASN A 99 16.41 4.49 10.07
CA ASN A 99 15.56 3.47 10.69
C ASN A 99 15.70 2.11 10.01
N GLU A 100 16.50 2.03 8.93
CA GLU A 100 16.66 0.83 8.13
C GLU A 100 15.29 0.29 7.66
N ASN A 101 14.49 1.16 7.06
CA ASN A 101 13.17 0.82 6.54
C ASN A 101 13.33 -0.18 5.39
N VAL A 102 12.51 -1.21 5.39
CA VAL A 102 12.50 -2.21 4.33
C VAL A 102 11.64 -1.76 3.19
N PHE A 103 12.24 -1.63 2.01
CA PHE A 103 11.53 -1.35 0.75
C PHE A 103 11.59 -2.54 -0.19
N ALA A 104 10.54 -2.71 -0.99
CA ALA A 104 10.56 -3.57 -2.15
C ALA A 104 10.54 -2.71 -3.41
N ARG A 105 11.40 -2.97 -4.38
CA ARG A 105 11.58 -2.13 -5.56
C ARG A 105 11.79 -2.97 -6.82
N VAL A 106 11.20 -2.51 -7.92
CA VAL A 106 11.48 -2.94 -9.28
C VAL A 106 12.06 -1.76 -10.06
N ASP A 107 13.12 -2.00 -10.80
CA ASP A 107 13.74 -1.03 -11.70
C ASP A 107 13.43 -1.42 -13.15
N LEU A 108 12.81 -0.52 -13.91
CA LEU A 108 12.37 -0.74 -15.28
C LEU A 108 13.10 0.22 -16.23
N GLU A 109 13.69 -0.32 -17.28
CA GLU A 109 14.32 0.51 -18.29
C GLU A 109 13.26 1.29 -19.07
N ARG A 110 13.39 2.62 -19.07
CA ARG A 110 12.40 3.54 -19.64
C ARG A 110 12.20 3.39 -21.14
N THR A 111 13.27 3.06 -21.85
CA THR A 111 13.28 2.99 -23.33
C THR A 111 12.46 1.83 -23.88
N VAL A 112 12.28 0.77 -23.09
CA VAL A 112 11.51 -0.43 -23.48
C VAL A 112 10.22 -0.58 -22.66
N LEU A 113 9.93 0.37 -21.77
CA LEU A 113 8.80 0.31 -20.88
C LEU A 113 7.47 0.43 -21.63
N THR A 114 6.64 -0.58 -21.47
CA THR A 114 5.26 -0.60 -21.97
C THR A 114 4.28 -0.78 -20.81
N LYS A 115 2.99 -0.52 -21.09
CA LYS A 115 1.93 -0.74 -20.10
C LYS A 115 1.88 -2.20 -19.64
N ASP A 116 2.18 -3.16 -20.50
CA ASP A 116 2.19 -4.58 -20.15
C ASP A 116 3.36 -4.95 -19.24
N ILE A 117 4.56 -4.42 -19.52
CA ILE A 117 5.75 -4.59 -18.67
C ILE A 117 5.49 -3.98 -17.28
N MET A 118 4.86 -2.81 -17.21
CA MET A 118 4.48 -2.18 -15.95
C MET A 118 3.48 -3.06 -15.16
N ASP A 119 2.47 -3.61 -15.82
CA ASP A 119 1.51 -4.51 -15.17
C ASP A 119 2.17 -5.78 -14.61
N GLU A 120 3.08 -6.38 -15.38
CA GLU A 120 3.86 -7.53 -14.94
C GLU A 120 4.73 -7.17 -13.72
N ALA A 121 5.41 -6.04 -13.75
CA ALA A 121 6.22 -5.53 -12.65
C ALA A 121 5.38 -5.33 -11.37
N LEU A 122 4.18 -4.76 -11.48
CA LEU A 122 3.25 -4.61 -10.35
C LEU A 122 2.84 -5.96 -9.77
N ASN A 123 2.49 -6.94 -10.62
CA ASN A 123 2.10 -8.27 -10.18
C ASN A 123 3.24 -9.00 -9.46
N VAL A 124 4.46 -8.95 -10.01
CA VAL A 124 5.64 -9.56 -9.41
C VAL A 124 6.00 -8.87 -8.10
N LEU A 125 5.94 -7.53 -8.04
CA LEU A 125 6.19 -6.75 -6.83
C LEU A 125 5.23 -7.15 -5.70
N LEU A 126 3.92 -7.14 -5.95
CA LEU A 126 2.92 -7.48 -4.95
C LEU A 126 3.02 -8.94 -4.50
N SER A 127 3.23 -9.87 -5.44
CA SER A 127 3.43 -11.28 -5.10
C SER A 127 4.66 -11.50 -4.22
N SER A 128 5.74 -10.77 -4.50
CA SER A 128 6.98 -10.81 -3.72
C SER A 128 6.81 -10.24 -2.31
N LEU A 129 6.02 -9.16 -2.17
CA LEU A 129 5.65 -8.59 -0.87
C LEU A 129 4.89 -9.59 -0.02
N TYR A 130 3.85 -10.23 -0.56
CA TYR A 130 3.11 -11.28 0.17
C TYR A 130 4.00 -12.45 0.55
N TYR A 131 4.90 -12.85 -0.33
CA TYR A 131 5.88 -13.90 -0.01
C TYR A 131 6.82 -13.49 1.12
N ALA A 132 7.30 -12.23 1.13
CA ALA A 132 8.16 -11.69 2.17
C ALA A 132 7.44 -11.60 3.52
N ILE A 133 6.20 -11.10 3.56
CA ILE A 133 5.35 -11.04 4.76
C ILE A 133 5.24 -12.43 5.40
N LYS A 134 4.94 -13.44 4.59
CA LYS A 134 4.85 -14.83 5.05
C LYS A 134 6.18 -15.38 5.53
N ALA A 135 7.27 -15.15 4.80
CA ALA A 135 8.60 -15.65 5.14
C ALA A 135 9.17 -15.01 6.42
N LEU A 136 8.82 -13.75 6.67
CA LEU A 136 9.19 -13.01 7.87
C LEU A 136 8.22 -13.23 9.05
N LYS A 137 7.14 -13.99 8.85
CA LYS A 137 6.06 -14.21 9.83
C LYS A 137 5.45 -12.91 10.34
N LEU A 138 5.20 -11.98 9.42
CA LEU A 138 4.65 -10.67 9.69
C LEU A 138 3.13 -10.59 9.42
N GLU A 139 2.45 -11.73 9.25
CA GLU A 139 1.04 -11.78 8.87
C GLU A 139 0.14 -11.04 9.86
N GLU A 140 0.40 -11.19 11.17
CA GLU A 140 -0.39 -10.49 12.21
C GLU A 140 -0.14 -8.98 12.18
N GLN A 141 1.12 -8.55 12.05
CA GLN A 141 1.49 -7.14 11.97
C GLN A 141 0.93 -6.51 10.69
N PHE A 142 1.03 -7.21 9.58
CA PHE A 142 0.47 -6.77 8.32
C PHE A 142 -1.06 -6.63 8.38
N SER A 143 -1.75 -7.63 8.97
CA SER A 143 -3.19 -7.57 9.19
C SER A 143 -3.58 -6.36 10.05
N THR A 144 -2.82 -6.08 11.11
CA THR A 144 -3.04 -4.91 11.98
C THR A 144 -2.88 -3.60 11.21
N GLN A 145 -1.82 -3.44 10.42
CA GLN A 145 -1.61 -2.24 9.60
C GLN A 145 -2.71 -2.03 8.56
N VAL A 146 -3.18 -3.10 7.93
CA VAL A 146 -4.32 -3.03 6.99
C VAL A 146 -5.58 -2.58 7.72
N MET A 147 -5.84 -3.12 8.91
CA MET A 147 -7.00 -2.72 9.73
C MET A 147 -6.93 -1.28 10.20
N GLU A 148 -5.77 -0.80 10.64
CA GLU A 148 -5.54 0.61 10.99
C GLU A 148 -5.81 1.53 9.80
N ARG A 149 -5.33 1.17 8.62
CA ARG A 149 -5.58 1.94 7.39
C ARG A 149 -7.05 2.00 7.02
N ILE A 150 -7.76 0.88 7.11
CA ILE A 150 -9.22 0.84 6.88
C ILE A 150 -9.94 1.71 7.91
N THR A 151 -9.53 1.66 9.17
CA THR A 151 -10.08 2.47 10.24
C THR A 151 -9.91 3.96 9.97
N MET A 152 -8.70 4.40 9.61
CA MET A 152 -8.43 5.79 9.24
C MET A 152 -9.28 6.23 8.05
N MET A 153 -9.39 5.40 7.02
CA MET A 153 -10.19 5.69 5.84
C MET A 153 -11.69 5.86 6.17
N ILE A 154 -12.25 5.00 7.02
CA ILE A 154 -13.64 5.15 7.50
C ILE A 154 -13.82 6.47 8.24
N GLN A 155 -12.90 6.83 9.13
CA GLN A 155 -12.93 8.07 9.90
C GLN A 155 -12.84 9.31 8.98
N ASP A 156 -11.98 9.27 7.99
CA ASP A 156 -11.80 10.39 7.06
C ASP A 156 -13.04 10.58 6.17
N MET A 157 -13.62 9.49 5.66
CA MET A 157 -14.90 9.54 4.94
C MET A 157 -16.03 10.07 5.82
N GLN A 158 -16.06 9.73 7.10
CA GLN A 158 -17.03 10.30 8.06
C GLN A 158 -16.83 11.81 8.26
N LYS A 159 -15.58 12.27 8.40
CA LYS A 159 -15.25 13.71 8.51
C LYS A 159 -15.65 14.48 7.25
N GLU A 160 -15.57 13.84 6.08
CA GLU A 160 -16.04 14.37 4.79
C GLU A 160 -17.57 14.39 4.67
N GLY A 161 -18.29 13.91 5.66
CA GLY A 161 -19.77 13.90 5.68
C GLY A 161 -20.39 12.75 4.87
N LYS A 162 -19.63 11.74 4.51
CA LYS A 162 -20.16 10.56 3.83
C LYS A 162 -21.12 9.79 4.73
N SER A 163 -22.22 9.37 4.17
CA SER A 163 -23.19 8.54 4.89
C SER A 163 -22.63 7.13 5.12
N ARG A 164 -23.12 6.45 6.16
CA ARG A 164 -22.77 5.07 6.46
C ARG A 164 -22.89 4.15 5.24
N LYS A 165 -23.95 4.31 4.43
CA LYS A 165 -24.18 3.53 3.22
C LYS A 165 -23.14 3.79 2.13
N GLU A 166 -22.68 5.04 2.00
CA GLU A 166 -21.61 5.39 1.06
C GLU A 166 -20.28 4.76 1.50
N ILE A 167 -19.98 4.77 2.80
CA ILE A 167 -18.78 4.13 3.37
C ILE A 167 -18.85 2.60 3.14
N GLU A 168 -19.98 1.97 3.44
CA GLU A 168 -20.22 0.54 3.20
C GLU A 168 -20.02 0.20 1.72
N THR A 169 -20.64 0.95 0.82
CA THR A 169 -20.50 0.76 -0.62
C THR A 169 -19.03 0.88 -1.04
N TYR A 170 -18.30 1.85 -0.51
CA TYR A 170 -16.89 2.03 -0.80
C TYR A 170 -16.06 0.83 -0.34
N LEU A 171 -16.23 0.37 0.89
CA LEU A 171 -15.50 -0.78 1.43
C LEU A 171 -15.73 -2.06 0.62
N VAL A 172 -16.98 -2.29 0.20
CA VAL A 172 -17.32 -3.47 -0.61
C VAL A 172 -16.78 -3.34 -2.03
N THR A 173 -17.01 -2.21 -2.70
CA THR A 173 -16.70 -2.08 -4.12
C THR A 173 -15.24 -1.74 -4.40
N LYS A 174 -14.61 -0.93 -3.52
CA LYS A 174 -13.23 -0.43 -3.70
C LYS A 174 -12.21 -1.24 -2.90
N ALA A 175 -12.50 -1.52 -1.63
CA ALA A 175 -11.60 -2.30 -0.79
C ALA A 175 -11.77 -3.82 -0.94
N GLY A 176 -12.87 -4.27 -1.58
CA GLY A 176 -13.13 -5.70 -1.80
C GLY A 176 -13.47 -6.47 -0.52
N ILE A 177 -13.95 -5.76 0.51
CA ILE A 177 -14.35 -6.35 1.80
C ILE A 177 -15.76 -6.93 1.64
N GLU A 178 -16.01 -8.10 2.23
CA GLU A 178 -17.34 -8.70 2.24
C GLU A 178 -18.35 -7.79 2.97
N GLU A 179 -19.60 -7.74 2.51
CA GLU A 179 -20.62 -6.80 2.98
C GLU A 179 -20.85 -6.89 4.49
N ASP A 180 -20.93 -8.09 5.04
CA ASP A 180 -21.13 -8.32 6.47
C ASP A 180 -19.91 -7.89 7.30
N GLU A 181 -18.72 -8.03 6.77
CA GLU A 181 -17.48 -7.59 7.40
C GLU A 181 -17.36 -6.05 7.34
N ALA A 182 -17.70 -5.43 6.21
CA ALA A 182 -17.72 -3.99 6.07
C ALA A 182 -18.68 -3.34 7.09
N ARG A 183 -19.87 -3.90 7.30
CA ARG A 183 -20.82 -3.43 8.31
C ARG A 183 -20.26 -3.49 9.72
N LYS A 184 -19.62 -4.62 10.09
CA LYS A 184 -19.00 -4.81 11.41
C LYS A 184 -17.87 -3.81 11.64
N LEU A 185 -17.03 -3.58 10.65
CA LEU A 185 -15.95 -2.60 10.73
C LEU A 185 -16.46 -1.18 10.93
N ILE A 186 -17.49 -0.78 10.18
CA ILE A 186 -18.13 0.52 10.34
C ILE A 186 -18.73 0.67 11.74
N ASP A 187 -19.44 -0.35 12.24
CA ASP A 187 -20.00 -0.33 13.59
C ASP A 187 -18.94 -0.21 14.67
N GLN A 188 -17.85 -0.92 14.52
CA GLN A 188 -16.73 -0.89 15.45
C GLN A 188 -16.06 0.49 15.48
N VAL A 189 -15.79 1.07 14.31
CA VAL A 189 -15.10 2.36 14.19
C VAL A 189 -15.99 3.53 14.60
N LEU A 190 -17.22 3.58 14.10
CA LEU A 190 -18.14 4.69 14.37
C LEU A 190 -18.82 4.56 15.73
N GLY A 191 -19.03 3.33 16.22
CA GLY A 191 -19.56 3.09 17.56
C GLY A 191 -18.58 3.46 18.68
N ALA A 192 -17.27 3.24 18.48
CA ALA A 192 -16.24 3.69 19.41
C ALA A 192 -16.16 5.22 19.50
N SER A 193 -16.30 5.92 18.36
CA SER A 193 -16.28 7.40 18.31
C SER A 193 -17.47 8.05 19.01
N ALA A 194 -18.62 7.39 19.09
CA ALA A 194 -19.80 7.90 19.80
C ALA A 194 -19.68 7.77 21.32
N GLY A 195 -18.85 6.85 21.82
CA GLY A 195 -18.60 6.65 23.25
C GLY A 195 -17.68 7.69 23.88
N GLU A 196 -16.75 8.27 23.13
CA GLU A 196 -15.81 9.28 23.66
C GLU A 196 -16.40 10.68 23.80
N GLN A 197 -17.45 11.02 23.06
CA GLN A 197 -18.12 12.33 23.18
C GLN A 197 -19.13 12.41 24.34
N GLY A 198 -19.44 11.29 24.97
CA GLY A 198 -20.42 11.23 26.07
C GLY A 198 -19.87 11.51 27.47
N THR A 199 -18.57 11.57 27.68
CA THR A 199 -17.93 11.67 29.01
C THR A 199 -17.46 13.07 29.40
N GLU A 200 -17.47 14.06 28.53
CA GLU A 200 -17.05 15.44 28.86
C GLU A 200 -18.17 16.36 29.41
N SER A 201 -19.41 15.89 29.49
CA SER A 201 -20.55 16.73 29.91
C SER A 201 -21.04 16.51 31.34
N MET A 202 -20.30 15.82 32.22
CA MET A 202 -20.75 15.53 33.58
C MET A 202 -19.96 16.19 34.71
N TYR A 203 -19.15 17.21 34.43
CA TYR A 203 -18.53 18.06 35.45
C TYR A 203 -18.66 19.54 35.08
N ARG A 204 -19.85 20.07 35.31
CA ARG A 204 -20.09 21.49 35.58
C ARG A 204 -21.21 21.67 36.60
#